data_67bfa0b4574ec81ae849bea9c54818b9
#
_entry.id   67bfa0b4574ec81ae849bea9c54818b9
#
_cell.length_a   1.000
_cell.length_b   1.000
_cell.length_c   1.000
_cell.angle_alpha   90.00
_cell.angle_beta   90.00
_cell.angle_gamma   90.00
#
_symmetry.space_group_name_H-M   'P 1'
#
loop_
_entity.id
_entity.type
_entity.pdbx_description
1 polymer ?
#
loop_
_entity_poly.entity_id
_entity_poly.type
_entity_poly.pdbx_seq_one_letter_code
_entity_poly.pdbx_strand_id
1 'polypeptide(L)' 'MSPTVFREGQFRFFFFSREESRIHVHVAHPDGEAKFWLTPHIHLATSVGLSQRQLYEAQLMTEAHTQEITDAWNRHFSA' A
#
# COMPACT_ATOMS: atom_id res chain seq x y z
N MET A 1 -13.41 -9.21 -2.94
CA MET A 1 -12.30 -9.01 -3.86
C MET A 1 -11.49 -7.80 -3.43
N SER A 2 -10.16 -7.88 -3.49
CA SER A 2 -9.26 -6.80 -3.06
C SER A 2 -8.88 -5.96 -4.27
N PRO A 3 -9.33 -4.69 -4.34
CA PRO A 3 -9.01 -3.86 -5.51
C PRO A 3 -7.52 -3.54 -5.57
N THR A 4 -6.91 -3.81 -6.72
CA THR A 4 -5.52 -3.49 -6.98
C THR A 4 -5.43 -2.03 -7.43
N VAL A 5 -4.55 -1.26 -6.78
CA VAL A 5 -4.30 0.12 -7.19
C VAL A 5 -3.30 0.13 -8.34
N PHE A 6 -2.16 -0.52 -8.14
CA PHE A 6 -1.14 -0.64 -9.18
C PHE A 6 -0.20 -1.80 -8.88
N ARG A 7 0.58 -2.17 -9.89
CA ARG A 7 1.66 -3.16 -9.76
C ARG A 7 2.95 -2.54 -10.29
N GLU A 8 4.05 -2.87 -9.63
CA GLU A 8 5.37 -2.45 -10.08
C GLU A 8 6.37 -3.55 -9.71
N GLY A 9 7.05 -4.12 -10.71
CA GLY A 9 7.91 -5.27 -10.49
C GLY A 9 7.10 -6.42 -9.90
N GLN A 10 7.58 -6.98 -8.79
CA GLN A 10 6.89 -8.07 -8.10
C GLN A 10 5.97 -7.57 -7.00
N PHE A 11 5.82 -6.25 -6.85
CA PHE A 11 4.98 -5.65 -5.81
C PHE A 11 3.59 -5.35 -6.37
N ARG A 12 2.57 -5.73 -5.60
CA ARG A 12 1.17 -5.39 -5.87
C ARG A 12 0.67 -4.54 -4.74
N PHE A 13 0.10 -3.37 -5.07
CA PHE A 13 -0.43 -2.41 -4.10
C PHE A 13 -1.94 -2.44 -4.18
N PHE A 14 -2.61 -2.65 -3.04
CA PHE A 14 -4.04 -2.94 -3.04
C PHE A 14 -4.71 -2.53 -1.73
N PHE A 15 -6.06 -2.50 -1.75
CA PHE A 15 -6.88 -2.32 -0.56
C PHE A 15 -7.68 -3.59 -0.33
N PHE A 16 -8.03 -3.87 0.92
CA PHE A 16 -9.06 -4.86 1.21
C PHE A 16 -10.44 -4.21 0.96
N SER A 17 -11.47 -5.02 0.79
CA SER A 17 -12.82 -4.52 0.54
C SER A 17 -13.39 -3.75 1.75
N ARG A 18 -12.90 -4.06 2.95
CA ARG A 18 -13.26 -3.33 4.18
C ARG A 18 -11.97 -2.89 4.84
N GLU A 19 -11.87 -1.60 5.11
CA GLU A 19 -10.67 -1.03 5.71
C GLU A 19 -11.03 -0.11 6.85
N GLU A 20 -10.04 0.12 7.75
CA GLU A 20 -10.16 1.16 8.75
C GLU A 20 -10.15 2.52 8.06
N SER A 21 -10.65 3.54 8.77
CA SER A 21 -10.84 4.88 8.18
C SER A 21 -9.53 5.60 7.88
N ARG A 22 -8.43 5.23 8.55
CA ARG A 22 -7.13 5.85 8.31
C ARG A 22 -6.55 5.36 6.99
N ILE A 23 -6.21 6.28 6.10
CA ILE A 23 -5.72 5.93 4.76
C ILE A 23 -4.42 5.12 4.83
N HIS A 24 -4.39 4.01 4.11
CA HIS A 24 -3.24 3.11 4.04
C HIS A 24 -3.29 2.28 2.77
N VAL A 25 -2.20 1.59 2.48
CA VAL A 25 -2.12 0.68 1.33
C VAL A 25 -1.44 -0.62 1.77
N HIS A 26 -1.94 -1.73 1.25
CA HIS A 26 -1.33 -3.04 1.45
C HIS A 26 -0.43 -3.36 0.27
N VAL A 27 0.67 -4.08 0.56
CA VAL A 27 1.66 -4.47 -0.43
C VAL A 27 1.84 -5.97 -0.36
N ALA A 28 1.70 -6.64 -1.50
CA ALA A 28 1.96 -8.08 -1.62
C ALA A 28 3.17 -8.29 -2.53
N HIS A 29 3.98 -9.29 -2.18
CA HIS A 29 5.18 -9.66 -2.90
C HIS A 29 5.37 -11.17 -2.70
N PRO A 30 6.03 -11.91 -3.62
CA PRO A 30 6.25 -13.34 -3.42
C PRO A 30 6.93 -13.71 -2.10
N ASP A 31 7.76 -12.81 -1.54
CA ASP A 31 8.50 -13.07 -0.30
C ASP A 31 7.75 -12.66 0.96
N GLY A 32 6.68 -11.88 0.85
CA GLY A 32 5.96 -11.43 2.04
C GLY A 32 4.98 -10.30 1.75
N GLU A 33 4.67 -9.53 2.79
CA GLU A 33 3.67 -8.48 2.69
C GLU A 33 3.99 -7.33 3.62
N ALA A 34 3.35 -6.18 3.37
CA ALA A 34 3.52 -4.99 4.18
C ALA A 34 2.25 -4.14 4.14
N LYS A 35 2.17 -3.20 5.08
CA LYS A 35 1.11 -2.19 5.13
C LYS A 35 1.77 -0.87 5.44
N PHE A 36 1.46 0.17 4.66
CA PHE A 36 1.98 1.52 4.87
C PHE A 36 0.84 2.47 5.18
N TRP A 37 0.99 3.26 6.26
CA TRP A 37 0.12 4.42 6.49
C TRP A 37 0.52 5.53 5.52
N LEU A 38 -0.47 6.29 5.04
CA LEU A 38 -0.20 7.45 4.19
C LEU A 38 -0.27 8.76 4.95
N THR A 39 -0.87 8.76 6.14
CA THR A 39 -1.00 9.98 6.94
C THR A 39 -0.49 9.76 8.34
N PRO A 40 0.10 10.78 8.99
CA PRO A 40 0.37 12.14 8.47
C PRO A 40 1.48 12.18 7.44
N HIS A 41 2.28 11.13 7.34
CA HIS A 41 3.32 10.92 6.33
C HIS A 41 3.39 9.42 6.06
N ILE A 42 4.02 9.03 4.95
CA ILE A 42 4.13 7.63 4.58
C ILE A 42 5.11 6.94 5.51
N HIS A 43 4.65 5.90 6.19
CA HIS A 43 5.50 5.10 7.07
C HIS A 43 4.93 3.69 7.22
N LEU A 44 5.82 2.77 7.54
CA LEU A 44 5.47 1.36 7.67
C LEU A 44 4.60 1.12 8.89
N ALA A 45 3.48 0.43 8.70
CA ALA A 45 2.61 0.00 9.79
C ALA A 45 3.00 -1.39 10.28
N THR A 46 3.14 -2.34 9.35
CA THR A 46 3.51 -3.72 9.68
C THR A 46 4.07 -4.41 8.44
N SER A 47 4.83 -5.47 8.64
CA SER A 47 5.36 -6.28 7.54
C SER A 47 5.70 -7.69 8.01
N VAL A 48 5.67 -8.64 7.07
CA VAL A 48 6.05 -10.03 7.31
C VAL A 48 6.82 -10.51 6.08
N GLY A 49 8.02 -11.06 6.28
CA GLY A 49 8.77 -11.76 5.24
C GLY A 49 9.61 -10.89 4.32
N LEU A 50 9.41 -9.59 4.29
CA LEU A 50 10.17 -8.71 3.40
C LEU A 50 11.48 -8.27 4.05
N SER A 51 12.54 -8.16 3.22
CA SER A 51 13.83 -7.64 3.68
C SER A 51 13.76 -6.13 3.86
N GLN A 52 14.76 -5.56 4.53
CA GLN A 52 14.87 -4.10 4.68
C GLN A 52 14.92 -3.42 3.32
N ARG A 53 15.64 -4.00 2.37
CA ARG A 53 15.72 -3.45 1.02
C ARG A 53 14.36 -3.46 0.32
N GLN A 54 13.62 -4.56 0.44
CA GLN A 54 12.29 -4.66 -0.17
C GLN A 54 11.32 -3.67 0.46
N LEU A 55 11.39 -3.49 1.79
CA LEU A 55 10.56 -2.50 2.48
C LEU A 55 10.90 -1.08 2.02
N TYR A 56 12.18 -0.78 1.82
CA TYR A 56 12.61 0.52 1.32
C TYR A 56 12.08 0.76 -0.09
N GLU A 57 12.21 -0.24 -0.97
CA GLU A 57 11.69 -0.15 -2.33
C GLU A 57 10.17 0.08 -2.34
N ALA A 58 9.45 -0.68 -1.52
CA ALA A 58 7.99 -0.54 -1.43
C ALA A 58 7.60 0.84 -0.91
N GLN A 59 8.34 1.38 0.04
CA GLN A 59 8.07 2.72 0.55
C GLN A 59 8.30 3.79 -0.53
N LEU A 60 9.38 3.68 -1.29
CA LEU A 60 9.65 4.61 -2.39
C LEU A 60 8.54 4.55 -3.45
N MET A 61 8.07 3.35 -3.77
CA MET A 61 6.96 3.18 -4.70
C MET A 61 5.68 3.81 -4.16
N THR A 62 5.40 3.64 -2.88
CA THR A 62 4.24 4.25 -2.23
C THR A 62 4.33 5.77 -2.31
N GLU A 63 5.51 6.32 -2.05
CA GLU A 63 5.74 7.76 -2.14
C GLU A 63 5.55 8.29 -3.56
N ALA A 64 6.06 7.54 -4.54
CA ALA A 64 5.95 7.94 -5.94
C ALA A 64 4.51 7.88 -6.46
N HIS A 65 3.67 7.02 -5.89
CA HIS A 65 2.29 6.80 -6.31
C HIS A 65 1.26 7.37 -5.33
N THR A 66 1.66 8.28 -4.45
CA THR A 66 0.80 8.81 -3.38
C THR A 66 -0.53 9.34 -3.91
N GLN A 67 -0.49 10.14 -4.99
CA GLN A 67 -1.71 10.73 -5.53
C GLN A 67 -2.63 9.65 -6.09
N GLU A 68 -2.09 8.70 -6.80
CA GLU A 68 -2.85 7.59 -7.36
C GLU A 68 -3.52 6.76 -6.26
N ILE A 69 -2.78 6.47 -5.18
CA ILE A 69 -3.30 5.72 -4.05
C ILE A 69 -4.41 6.50 -3.36
N THR A 70 -4.19 7.80 -3.13
CA THR A 70 -5.17 8.67 -2.47
C THR A 70 -6.46 8.76 -3.29
N ASP A 71 -6.34 8.94 -4.60
CA ASP A 71 -7.49 9.02 -5.49
C ASP A 71 -8.26 7.69 -5.50
N ALA A 72 -7.54 6.58 -5.56
CA ALA A 72 -8.16 5.25 -5.55
C ALA A 72 -8.87 5.00 -4.22
N TRP A 73 -8.25 5.41 -3.10
CA TRP A 73 -8.86 5.30 -1.77
C TRP A 73 -10.18 6.07 -1.72
N ASN A 74 -10.16 7.31 -2.19
CA ASN A 74 -11.36 8.16 -2.16
C ASN A 74 -12.47 7.58 -3.02
N ARG A 75 -12.14 7.05 -4.20
CA ARG A 75 -13.13 6.41 -5.07
C ARG A 75 -13.73 5.15 -4.43
N HIS A 76 -12.91 4.37 -3.76
CA HIS A 76 -13.33 3.06 -3.24
C HIS A 76 -14.11 3.19 -1.93
N PHE A 77 -13.73 4.13 -1.07
CA PHE A 77 -14.29 4.23 0.28
C PHE A 77 -15.18 5.45 0.50
N SER A 78 -15.34 6.33 -0.48
CA SER A 78 -16.28 7.44 -0.33
C SER A 78 -17.71 6.93 -0.51
N ALA A 79 -18.59 7.43 0.31
CA ALA A 79 -20.02 7.09 0.22
C ALA A 79 -20.68 7.84 -0.94
#